data_5745deacad141347b1c2365091564c99
#
_entry.id   5745deacad141347b1c2365091564c99
#
_cell.length_a   1.000
_cell.length_b   1.000
_cell.length_c   1.000
_cell.angle_alpha   90.00
_cell.angle_beta   90.00
_cell.angle_gamma   90.00
#
_symmetry.space_group_name_H-M   'P 1'
#
loop_
_entity.id
_entity.type
_entity.pdbx_description
1 polymer ?
#
loop_
_entity_poly.entity_id
_entity_poly.type
_entity_poly.pdbx_seq_one_letter_code
_entity_poly.pdbx_strand_id
1 'polypeptide(L)' 'MTVTQIKNDLLEHLGEEVYIKYHLGRNRIEEYEGTIKSLYNHIFLVEVVGNNEIKSFSYTDVITKTIRIFYE' A
#
# COMPACT_ATOMS: atom_id res chain seq x y z
N MET A 1 -0.54 -9.54 -13.19
CA MET A 1 -0.31 -9.50 -11.74
C MET A 1 -1.60 -9.88 -11.02
N THR A 2 -1.54 -10.76 -10.06
CA THR A 2 -2.71 -11.24 -9.34
C THR A 2 -2.70 -10.74 -7.89
N VAL A 3 -3.86 -10.81 -7.23
CA VAL A 3 -3.97 -10.47 -5.81
C VAL A 3 -3.00 -11.29 -4.98
N THR A 4 -2.88 -12.58 -5.28
CA THR A 4 -1.97 -13.47 -4.56
C THR A 4 -0.52 -13.01 -4.69
N GLN A 5 -0.09 -12.61 -5.88
CA GLN A 5 1.27 -12.14 -6.09
C GLN A 5 1.55 -10.87 -5.30
N ILE A 6 0.60 -9.93 -5.31
CA ILE A 6 0.73 -8.68 -4.55
C ILE A 6 0.80 -8.96 -3.06
N LYS A 7 -0.10 -9.82 -2.58
CA LYS A 7 -0.13 -10.18 -1.16
C LYS A 7 1.17 -10.84 -0.74
N ASN A 8 1.73 -11.72 -1.57
CA ASN A 8 3.00 -12.37 -1.26
C ASN A 8 4.15 -11.37 -1.22
N ASP A 9 4.18 -10.42 -2.16
CA ASP A 9 5.21 -9.38 -2.16
C ASP A 9 5.13 -8.54 -0.89
N LEU A 10 3.93 -8.13 -0.51
CA LEU A 10 3.73 -7.34 0.69
C LEU A 10 4.08 -8.14 1.95
N LEU A 11 3.79 -9.44 1.95
CA LEU A 11 4.10 -10.29 3.09
C LEU A 11 5.61 -10.35 3.33
N GLU A 12 6.41 -10.37 2.26
CA GLU A 12 7.87 -10.36 2.37
C GLU A 12 8.39 -9.07 2.96
N HIS A 13 7.62 -7.99 2.88
CA HIS A 13 7.98 -6.68 3.39
C HIS A 13 7.19 -6.27 4.63
N LEU A 14 6.52 -7.22 5.26
CA LEU A 14 5.71 -6.96 6.46
C LEU A 14 6.61 -6.36 7.55
N GLY A 15 6.16 -5.24 8.11
CA GLY A 15 6.94 -4.52 9.11
C GLY A 15 7.98 -3.57 8.55
N GLU A 16 8.18 -3.56 7.23
CA GLU A 16 9.15 -2.68 6.58
C GLU A 16 8.49 -1.40 6.09
N GLU A 17 9.30 -0.36 5.96
CA GLU A 17 8.82 0.93 5.44
C GLU A 17 8.64 0.87 3.93
N VAL A 18 7.58 1.52 3.47
CA VAL A 18 7.27 1.63 2.06
C VAL A 18 6.85 3.06 1.74
N TYR A 19 6.97 3.42 0.48
CA TYR A 19 6.47 4.68 -0.04
C TYR A 19 5.31 4.38 -0.98
N ILE A 20 4.18 5.05 -0.77
CA ILE A 20 2.96 4.79 -1.54
C ILE A 20 2.52 6.05 -2.25
N LYS A 21 2.28 5.93 -3.55
CA LYS A 21 1.65 6.97 -4.35
C LYS A 21 0.23 6.53 -4.68
N TYR A 22 -0.74 7.35 -4.28
CA TYR A 22 -2.15 7.08 -4.52
C TYR A 22 -2.67 8.08 -5.54
N HIS A 23 -3.11 7.58 -6.69
CA HIS A 23 -3.67 8.41 -7.75
C HIS A 23 -5.17 8.53 -7.54
N LEU A 24 -5.60 9.70 -7.06
CA LEU A 24 -7.01 9.95 -6.72
C LEU A 24 -7.82 10.47 -7.89
N GLY A 25 -7.20 10.66 -9.05
CA GLY A 25 -7.87 11.15 -10.22
C GLY A 25 -6.94 12.01 -11.05
N ARG A 26 -7.53 12.77 -11.96
CA ARG A 26 -6.73 13.59 -12.87
C ARG A 26 -5.99 14.68 -12.08
N ASN A 27 -4.67 14.69 -12.18
CA ASN A 27 -3.78 15.66 -11.54
C ASN A 27 -3.82 15.66 -10.01
N ARG A 28 -4.33 14.57 -9.39
CA ARG A 28 -4.32 14.44 -7.93
C ARG A 28 -3.56 13.19 -7.53
N ILE A 29 -2.47 13.39 -6.81
CA ILE A 29 -1.66 12.30 -6.28
C ILE A 29 -1.42 12.59 -4.81
N GLU A 30 -1.71 11.61 -3.96
CA GLU A 30 -1.33 11.67 -2.55
C GLU A 30 -0.17 10.72 -2.32
N GLU A 31 0.74 11.12 -1.46
CA GLU A 31 1.94 10.35 -1.16
C GLU A 31 1.98 10.05 0.33
N TYR A 32 2.33 8.80 0.66
CA TYR A 32 2.43 8.36 2.04
C TYR A 32 3.70 7.57 2.24
N GLU A 33 4.35 7.80 3.39
CA GLU A 33 5.38 6.92 3.87
C GLU A 33 4.82 6.17 5.06
N GLY A 34 5.02 4.87 5.10
CA GLY A 34 4.47 4.09 6.18
C GLY A 34 5.07 2.70 6.29
N THR A 35 4.58 1.97 7.28
CA THR A 35 5.01 0.60 7.55
C THR A 35 3.85 -0.33 7.28
N ILE A 36 4.12 -1.44 6.57
CA ILE A 36 3.10 -2.45 6.32
C ILE A 36 2.80 -3.16 7.64
N LYS A 37 1.54 -3.04 8.11
CA LYS A 37 1.14 -3.57 9.42
C LYS A 37 0.49 -4.92 9.32
N SER A 38 -0.50 -5.06 8.45
CA SER A 38 -1.31 -6.29 8.38
C SER A 38 -1.82 -6.52 6.97
N LEU A 39 -2.04 -7.78 6.64
CA LEU A 39 -2.57 -8.19 5.34
C LEU A 39 -3.83 -8.99 5.56
N TYR A 40 -4.88 -8.65 4.81
CA TYR A 40 -6.16 -9.33 4.86
C TYR A 40 -6.50 -9.88 3.46
N ASN A 41 -7.68 -10.48 3.30
CA ASN A 41 -8.03 -11.11 2.03
C ASN A 41 -8.17 -10.12 0.87
N HIS A 42 -8.67 -8.92 1.13
CA HIS A 42 -8.94 -7.95 0.06
C HIS A 42 -8.19 -6.63 0.24
N ILE A 43 -7.72 -6.36 1.45
CA ILE A 43 -7.06 -5.10 1.78
C ILE A 43 -5.81 -5.35 2.62
N PHE A 44 -4.97 -4.34 2.69
CA PHE A 44 -3.84 -4.33 3.61
C PHE A 44 -3.79 -3.00 4.36
N LEU A 45 -3.17 -3.02 5.53
CA LEU A 45 -3.08 -1.85 6.40
C LEU A 45 -1.66 -1.33 6.44
N VAL A 46 -1.54 -0.01 6.35
CA VAL A 46 -0.27 0.70 6.44
C VAL A 46 -0.38 1.75 7.54
N GLU A 47 0.60 1.74 8.46
CA GLU A 47 0.71 2.77 9.49
C GLU A 47 1.53 3.92 8.91
N VAL A 48 0.91 5.09 8.78
CA VAL A 48 1.55 6.25 8.19
C VAL A 48 2.54 6.87 9.17
N VAL A 49 3.73 7.18 8.67
CA VAL A 49 4.78 7.81 9.47
C VAL A 49 4.35 9.23 9.83
N GLY A 50 4.57 9.60 11.06
CA GLY A 50 4.37 10.97 11.55
C GLY A 50 3.15 11.15 12.42
N ASN A 51 2.01 10.59 12.05
CA ASN A 51 0.78 10.76 12.81
C ASN A 51 0.21 9.46 13.38
N ASN A 52 0.88 8.33 13.12
CA ASN A 52 0.44 6.99 13.56
C ASN A 52 -0.96 6.62 13.04
N GLU A 53 -1.39 7.25 11.97
CA GLU A 53 -2.66 6.94 11.35
C GLU A 53 -2.56 5.63 10.57
N ILE A 54 -3.58 4.79 10.67
CA ILE A 54 -3.63 3.55 9.90
C ILE A 54 -4.55 3.74 8.71
N LYS A 55 -4.02 3.48 7.52
CA LYS A 55 -4.78 3.56 6.27
C LYS A 55 -4.93 2.17 5.68
N SER A 56 -6.08 1.92 5.09
CA SER A 56 -6.34 0.67 4.38
C SER A 56 -6.29 0.89 2.87
N PHE A 57 -5.71 -0.07 2.17
CA PHE A 57 -5.61 -0.03 0.72
C PHE A 57 -6.02 -1.37 0.15
N SER A 58 -6.60 -1.36 -1.04
CA SER A 58 -7.07 -2.56 -1.72
C SER A 58 -5.98 -3.12 -2.62
N TYR A 59 -5.85 -4.45 -2.67
CA TYR A 59 -4.96 -5.09 -3.64
C TYR A 59 -5.37 -4.78 -5.07
N THR A 60 -6.67 -4.66 -5.31
CA THR A 60 -7.18 -4.31 -6.63
C THR A 60 -6.64 -2.97 -7.10
N ASP A 61 -6.52 -2.01 -6.21
CA ASP A 61 -5.97 -0.70 -6.54
C ASP A 61 -4.49 -0.79 -6.94
N VAL A 62 -3.76 -1.76 -6.39
CA VAL A 62 -2.37 -2.00 -6.80
C VAL A 62 -2.34 -2.60 -8.21
N ILE A 63 -3.25 -3.54 -8.50
CA ILE A 63 -3.35 -4.18 -9.82
C ILE A 63 -3.67 -3.14 -10.89
N THR A 64 -4.60 -2.24 -10.62
CA THR A 64 -5.02 -1.22 -11.58
C THR A 64 -4.05 -0.04 -11.64
N LYS A 65 -3.00 -0.07 -10.81
CA LYS A 65 -2.00 1.00 -10.71
C LYS A 65 -2.57 2.33 -10.21
N THR A 66 -3.72 2.27 -9.54
CA THR A 66 -4.25 3.39 -8.78
C THR A 66 -3.33 3.69 -7.60
N ILE A 67 -2.75 2.63 -7.04
CA ILE A 67 -1.74 2.72 -5.98
C ILE A 67 -0.44 2.15 -6.52
N ARG A 68 0.66 2.86 -6.30
CA ARG A 68 2.00 2.35 -6.58
C ARG A 68 2.77 2.26 -5.28
N ILE A 69 3.41 1.12 -5.06
CA ILE A 69 4.17 0.86 -3.84
C ILE A 69 5.64 0.75 -4.20
N PHE A 70 6.46 1.52 -3.50
CA PHE A 70 7.92 1.49 -3.66
C PHE A 70 8.52 0.99 -2.36
N TYR A 71 9.24 -0.12 -2.43
CA TYR A 71 9.89 -0.71 -1.27
C TYR A 71 11.25 -0.05 -1.07
N GLU A 72 11.58 0.22 0.19
CA GLU A 72 12.86 0.84 0.54
C GLU A 72 13.93 -0.19 0.86
#